data_90f3b119f951acf2ffef1b4b9fbda082
#
_entry.id   90f3b119f951acf2ffef1b4b9fbda082
#
_cell.length_a   1.000
_cell.length_b   1.000
_cell.length_c   1.000
_cell.angle_alpha   90.00
_cell.angle_beta   90.00
_cell.angle_gamma   90.00
#
_symmetry.space_group_name_H-M   'P 1'
#
loop_
_entity.id
_entity.type
_entity.pdbx_description
1 polymer ?
#
loop_
_entity_poly.entity_id
_entity_poly.type
_entity_poly.pdbx_seq_one_letter_code
_entity_poly.pdbx_strand_id
1 'polypeptide(L)'
;MTSTQQQGLKVPSEALSSDGLTRFIGWGAWAAIASGVAMAGSLLLEWLVVPHERLGPEAFVTNAYLVSSGLRLLSIVLLLWGLLGIYGRQSRAAGTFGLWAFVVAFLGTALTVGNVWAEVFVWPTLAQVAPNTISGTITSISSYLVAGLNLSFPLFGIGLILFGAATFWAGVYPRWASALLIVSIPATIFLDPTPGSFQESIGQILLGTAGAALGWYALRTPTSIK
;
A
#
# COMPACT_ATOMS: atom_id res chain seq x y z
N MET A 1 26.48 1.12 -63.62
CA MET A 1 26.52 1.77 -62.30
C MET A 1 25.15 1.62 -61.68
N THR A 2 24.94 0.57 -60.91
CA THR A 2 23.64 0.23 -60.26
C THR A 2 23.69 0.72 -58.85
N SER A 3 22.93 1.76 -58.53
CA SER A 3 22.76 2.27 -57.18
C SER A 3 21.77 1.38 -56.42
N THR A 4 22.28 0.55 -55.53
CA THR A 4 21.51 -0.27 -54.58
C THR A 4 20.91 0.68 -53.55
N GLN A 5 19.61 0.92 -53.62
CA GLN A 5 18.85 1.56 -52.52
C GLN A 5 18.84 0.63 -51.29
N GLN A 6 19.61 0.97 -50.29
CA GLN A 6 19.42 0.43 -48.96
C GLN A 6 18.12 1.02 -48.38
N GLN A 7 17.03 0.29 -48.54
CA GLN A 7 15.82 0.49 -47.72
C GLN A 7 16.15 0.08 -46.28
N GLY A 8 16.50 1.07 -45.45
CA GLY A 8 16.64 0.88 -44.03
C GLY A 8 15.32 0.37 -43.42
N LEU A 9 15.29 -0.88 -43.01
CA LEU A 9 14.23 -1.41 -42.16
C LEU A 9 14.19 -0.59 -40.87
N LYS A 10 13.28 0.37 -40.80
CA LYS A 10 12.88 1.00 -39.54
C LYS A 10 12.18 -0.06 -38.70
N VAL A 11 12.93 -0.65 -37.77
CA VAL A 11 12.36 -1.54 -36.79
C VAL A 11 11.41 -0.74 -35.90
N PRO A 12 10.13 -1.12 -35.73
CA PRO A 12 9.19 -0.40 -34.90
C PRO A 12 9.36 -0.80 -33.43
N SER A 13 10.54 -0.65 -32.84
CA SER A 13 10.81 -1.05 -31.45
C SER A 13 10.25 -0.07 -30.40
N GLU A 14 10.00 1.17 -30.78
CA GLU A 14 9.52 2.20 -29.83
C GLU A 14 8.01 2.14 -29.57
N ALA A 15 7.21 1.74 -30.54
CA ALA A 15 5.75 1.67 -30.39
C ALA A 15 5.29 0.55 -29.47
N LEU A 16 5.98 -0.61 -29.49
CA LEU A 16 5.66 -1.76 -28.62
C LEU A 16 6.00 -1.50 -27.15
N SER A 17 6.99 -0.65 -26.86
CA SER A 17 7.38 -0.32 -25.47
C SER A 17 6.42 0.65 -24.80
N SER A 18 5.83 1.58 -25.54
CA SER A 18 4.89 2.58 -25.02
C SER A 18 3.55 1.96 -24.61
N ASP A 19 3.05 0.99 -25.36
CA ASP A 19 1.79 0.30 -25.07
C ASP A 19 1.90 -0.59 -23.83
N GLY A 20 3.04 -1.28 -23.66
CA GLY A 20 3.31 -2.09 -22.49
C GLY A 20 3.36 -1.27 -21.21
N LEU A 21 4.05 -0.14 -21.23
CA LEU A 21 4.14 0.78 -20.09
C LEU A 21 2.78 1.38 -19.74
N THR A 22 2.00 1.79 -20.74
CA THR A 22 0.66 2.35 -20.52
C THR A 22 -0.28 1.33 -19.88
N ARG A 23 -0.24 0.07 -20.33
CA ARG A 23 -1.00 -1.02 -19.71
C ARG A 23 -0.56 -1.28 -18.29
N PHE A 24 0.74 -1.32 -18.02
CA PHE A 24 1.28 -1.52 -16.66
C PHE A 24 0.83 -0.42 -15.71
N ILE A 25 0.89 0.85 -16.12
CA ILE A 25 0.37 1.99 -15.33
C ILE A 25 -1.13 1.81 -15.08
N GLY A 26 -1.90 1.39 -16.08
CA GLY A 26 -3.33 1.11 -15.95
C GLY A 26 -3.62 0.02 -14.91
N TRP A 27 -2.90 -1.10 -14.95
CA TRP A 27 -3.03 -2.16 -13.94
C TRP A 27 -2.70 -1.68 -12.53
N GLY A 28 -1.63 -0.88 -12.38
CA GLY A 28 -1.29 -0.27 -11.09
C GLY A 28 -2.38 0.69 -10.59
N ALA A 29 -3.00 1.45 -11.47
CA ALA A 29 -4.11 2.33 -11.11
C ALA A 29 -5.33 1.55 -10.60
N TRP A 30 -5.71 0.47 -11.28
CA TRP A 30 -6.76 -0.44 -10.80
C TRP A 30 -6.40 -1.10 -9.47
N ALA A 31 -5.13 -1.50 -9.30
CA ALA A 31 -4.65 -2.07 -8.03
C ALA A 31 -4.77 -1.05 -6.88
N ALA A 32 -4.47 0.22 -7.11
CA ALA A 32 -4.63 1.27 -6.10
C ALA A 32 -6.10 1.46 -5.68
N ILE A 33 -7.05 1.41 -6.63
CA ILE A 33 -8.47 1.47 -6.34
C ILE A 33 -8.90 0.23 -5.54
N ALA A 34 -8.54 -0.96 -6.00
CA ALA A 34 -8.89 -2.22 -5.36
C ALA A 34 -8.29 -2.33 -3.95
N SER A 35 -7.07 -1.78 -3.73
CA SER A 35 -6.45 -1.66 -2.40
C SER A 35 -7.36 -0.88 -1.44
N GLY A 36 -7.84 0.29 -1.85
CA GLY A 36 -8.74 1.10 -1.03
C GLY A 36 -10.04 0.39 -0.68
N VAL A 37 -10.64 -0.32 -1.65
CA VAL A 37 -11.87 -1.10 -1.44
C VAL A 37 -11.62 -2.27 -0.49
N ALA A 38 -10.52 -3.01 -0.65
CA ALA A 38 -10.16 -4.12 0.22
C ALA A 38 -9.88 -3.63 1.66
N MET A 39 -9.22 -2.47 1.82
CA MET A 39 -9.01 -1.86 3.12
C MET A 39 -10.34 -1.50 3.80
N ALA A 40 -11.24 -0.84 3.08
CA ALA A 40 -12.57 -0.51 3.61
C ALA A 40 -13.34 -1.77 4.01
N GLY A 41 -13.29 -2.82 3.20
CA GLY A 41 -13.92 -4.11 3.52
C GLY A 41 -13.34 -4.77 4.77
N SER A 42 -12.00 -4.74 4.93
CA SER A 42 -11.31 -5.23 6.13
C SER A 42 -11.79 -4.50 7.39
N LEU A 43 -11.80 -3.17 7.35
CA LEU A 43 -12.20 -2.33 8.49
C LEU A 43 -13.67 -2.50 8.86
N LEU A 44 -14.56 -2.60 7.87
CA LEU A 44 -15.99 -2.85 8.11
C LEU A 44 -16.22 -4.19 8.79
N LEU A 45 -15.54 -5.25 8.35
CA LEU A 45 -15.64 -6.58 8.98
C LEU A 45 -15.07 -6.56 10.40
N GLU A 46 -13.94 -5.92 10.60
CA GLU A 46 -13.33 -5.78 11.92
C GLU A 46 -14.27 -5.05 12.89
N TRP A 47 -14.89 -3.98 12.41
CA TRP A 47 -15.79 -3.16 13.20
C TRP A 47 -17.12 -3.80 13.53
N LEU A 48 -17.71 -4.54 12.58
CA LEU A 48 -19.04 -5.15 12.73
C LEU A 48 -19.02 -6.49 13.44
N VAL A 49 -17.92 -7.25 13.34
CA VAL A 49 -17.93 -8.68 13.66
C VAL A 49 -16.86 -9.08 14.68
N VAL A 50 -15.73 -8.36 14.76
CA VAL A 50 -14.69 -8.68 15.75
C VAL A 50 -15.04 -8.02 17.09
N PRO A 51 -15.20 -8.81 18.17
CA PRO A 51 -15.48 -8.24 19.48
C PRO A 51 -14.28 -7.45 19.98
N HIS A 52 -14.41 -6.13 20.07
CA HIS A 52 -13.35 -5.22 20.52
C HIS A 52 -12.97 -5.41 22.00
N GLU A 53 -13.82 -6.10 22.78
CA GLU A 53 -13.63 -6.28 24.20
C GLU A 53 -12.75 -7.48 24.59
N ARG A 54 -12.36 -8.34 23.64
CA ARG A 54 -11.65 -9.58 23.92
C ARG A 54 -10.47 -9.79 22.98
N LEU A 55 -9.34 -9.18 23.31
CA LEU A 55 -8.07 -9.47 22.65
C LEU A 55 -7.39 -10.74 23.24
N GLY A 56 -8.19 -11.78 23.51
CA GLY A 56 -7.66 -13.09 23.87
C GLY A 56 -7.20 -13.90 22.66
N PRO A 57 -6.42 -14.98 22.87
CA PRO A 57 -5.96 -15.85 21.78
C PRO A 57 -7.10 -16.36 20.88
N GLU A 58 -8.29 -16.55 21.46
CA GLU A 58 -9.49 -17.00 20.75
C GLU A 58 -9.97 -16.02 19.67
N ALA A 59 -9.67 -14.74 19.76
CA ALA A 59 -10.04 -13.75 18.75
C ALA A 59 -9.33 -14.01 17.42
N PHE A 60 -8.07 -14.43 17.47
CA PHE A 60 -7.22 -14.66 16.28
C PHE A 60 -7.63 -15.89 15.44
N VAL A 61 -8.43 -16.80 16.00
CA VAL A 61 -8.88 -18.02 15.31
C VAL A 61 -10.32 -17.90 14.77
N THR A 62 -10.94 -16.75 14.92
CA THR A 62 -12.30 -16.52 14.38
C THR A 62 -12.27 -16.35 12.85
N ASN A 63 -13.32 -16.84 12.17
CA ASN A 63 -13.45 -16.63 10.73
C ASN A 63 -13.49 -15.13 10.37
N ALA A 64 -14.09 -14.31 11.21
CA ALA A 64 -14.14 -12.86 11.02
C ALA A 64 -12.75 -12.23 11.00
N TYR A 65 -11.90 -12.58 11.97
CA TYR A 65 -10.52 -12.13 12.03
C TYR A 65 -9.73 -12.59 10.79
N LEU A 66 -9.84 -13.86 10.40
CA LEU A 66 -9.12 -14.41 9.25
C LEU A 66 -9.51 -13.72 7.94
N VAL A 67 -10.82 -13.43 7.75
CA VAL A 67 -11.30 -12.74 6.55
C VAL A 67 -10.87 -11.27 6.56
N SER A 68 -10.98 -10.56 7.69
CA SER A 68 -10.56 -9.14 7.78
C SER A 68 -9.07 -9.00 7.56
N SER A 69 -8.25 -9.82 8.22
CA SER A 69 -6.78 -9.82 8.04
C SER A 69 -6.37 -10.22 6.62
N GLY A 70 -7.07 -11.18 6.00
CA GLY A 70 -6.88 -11.57 4.61
C GLY A 70 -7.17 -10.42 3.63
N LEU A 71 -8.26 -9.66 3.85
CA LEU A 71 -8.56 -8.46 3.06
C LEU A 71 -7.52 -7.36 3.28
N ARG A 72 -7.02 -7.21 4.50
CA ARG A 72 -5.93 -6.27 4.82
C ARG A 72 -4.66 -6.65 4.08
N LEU A 73 -4.28 -7.92 4.09
CA LEU A 73 -3.13 -8.42 3.32
C LEU A 73 -3.30 -8.14 1.82
N LEU A 74 -4.45 -8.46 1.26
CA LEU A 74 -4.77 -8.17 -0.13
C LEU A 74 -4.64 -6.67 -0.42
N SER A 75 -5.17 -5.82 0.47
CA SER A 75 -5.08 -4.37 0.34
C SER A 75 -3.63 -3.88 0.26
N ILE A 76 -2.75 -4.32 1.17
CA ILE A 76 -1.34 -3.88 1.20
C ILE A 76 -0.57 -4.39 -0.02
N VAL A 77 -0.82 -5.62 -0.47
CA VAL A 77 -0.23 -6.15 -1.71
C VAL A 77 -0.68 -5.33 -2.93
N LEU A 78 -1.97 -5.01 -3.01
CA LEU A 78 -2.51 -4.17 -4.07
C LEU A 78 -2.00 -2.73 -4.00
N LEU A 79 -1.76 -2.19 -2.80
CA LEU A 79 -1.14 -0.88 -2.61
C LEU A 79 0.29 -0.87 -3.17
N LEU A 80 1.06 -1.94 -2.97
CA LEU A 80 2.40 -2.07 -3.52
C LEU A 80 2.39 -1.95 -5.05
N TRP A 81 1.47 -2.63 -5.72
CA TRP A 81 1.24 -2.50 -7.15
C TRP A 81 0.73 -1.11 -7.54
N GLY A 82 -0.14 -0.54 -6.73
CA GLY A 82 -0.66 0.80 -6.90
C GLY A 82 0.44 1.86 -6.90
N LEU A 83 1.39 1.77 -5.96
CA LEU A 83 2.54 2.67 -5.88
C LEU A 83 3.37 2.66 -7.17
N LEU A 84 3.57 1.48 -7.78
CA LEU A 84 4.27 1.36 -9.07
C LEU A 84 3.54 2.10 -10.18
N GLY A 85 2.21 1.93 -10.28
CA GLY A 85 1.40 2.60 -11.30
C GLY A 85 1.35 4.11 -11.12
N ILE A 86 1.13 4.58 -9.87
CA ILE A 86 1.10 5.99 -9.53
C ILE A 86 2.45 6.65 -9.81
N TYR A 87 3.55 6.02 -9.35
CA TYR A 87 4.90 6.53 -9.59
C TYR A 87 5.26 6.54 -11.08
N GLY A 88 4.96 5.44 -11.80
CA GLY A 88 5.25 5.33 -13.23
C GLY A 88 4.68 6.50 -14.04
N ARG A 89 3.50 7.01 -13.64
CA ARG A 89 2.87 8.14 -14.27
C ARG A 89 3.51 9.50 -13.95
N GLN A 90 3.97 9.67 -12.71
CA GLN A 90 4.52 10.96 -12.24
C GLN A 90 6.06 11.00 -12.26
N SER A 91 6.74 9.93 -12.64
CA SER A 91 8.19 9.77 -12.50
C SER A 91 8.99 10.92 -13.11
N ARG A 92 8.59 11.43 -14.28
CA ARG A 92 9.25 12.58 -14.93
C ARG A 92 9.04 13.89 -14.15
N ALA A 93 7.82 14.14 -13.67
CA ALA A 93 7.47 15.38 -12.95
C ALA A 93 8.01 15.38 -11.51
N ALA A 94 8.08 14.22 -10.88
CA ALA A 94 8.53 14.06 -9.49
C ALA A 94 10.06 14.13 -9.34
N GLY A 95 10.81 13.92 -10.42
CA GLY A 95 12.27 14.00 -10.43
C GLY A 95 12.97 13.05 -9.46
N THR A 96 14.20 13.40 -9.05
CA THR A 96 15.02 12.57 -8.15
C THR A 96 14.41 12.42 -6.77
N PHE A 97 13.78 13.48 -6.23
CA PHE A 97 13.09 13.40 -4.95
C PHE A 97 11.95 12.38 -4.99
N GLY A 98 11.15 12.40 -6.06
CA GLY A 98 10.07 11.44 -6.26
C GLY A 98 10.57 9.99 -6.37
N LEU A 99 11.74 9.77 -6.97
CA LEU A 99 12.35 8.44 -7.03
C LEU A 99 12.67 7.90 -5.63
N TRP A 100 13.38 8.69 -4.82
CA TRP A 100 13.75 8.25 -3.46
C TRP A 100 12.51 8.10 -2.56
N ALA A 101 11.55 9.00 -2.65
CA ALA A 101 10.29 8.91 -1.95
C ALA A 101 9.53 7.61 -2.30
N PHE A 102 9.50 7.27 -3.60
CA PHE A 102 8.93 6.01 -4.07
C PHE A 102 9.67 4.79 -3.54
N VAL A 103 11.01 4.78 -3.59
CA VAL A 103 11.82 3.66 -3.10
C VAL A 103 11.56 3.40 -1.61
N VAL A 104 11.54 4.46 -0.79
CA VAL A 104 11.26 4.33 0.65
C VAL A 104 9.83 3.84 0.89
N ALA A 105 8.84 4.40 0.19
CA ALA A 105 7.44 3.96 0.30
C ALA A 105 7.26 2.50 -0.13
N PHE A 106 7.89 2.10 -1.23
CA PHE A 106 7.84 0.75 -1.75
C PHE A 106 8.44 -0.26 -0.79
N LEU A 107 9.65 0.01 -0.27
CA LEU A 107 10.32 -0.85 0.71
C LEU A 107 9.54 -0.94 2.02
N GLY A 108 9.03 0.18 2.53
CA GLY A 108 8.20 0.21 3.73
C GLY A 108 6.91 -0.60 3.55
N THR A 109 6.24 -0.44 2.40
CA THR A 109 5.03 -1.21 2.08
C THR A 109 5.36 -2.71 1.93
N ALA A 110 6.47 -3.07 1.29
CA ALA A 110 6.89 -4.46 1.14
C ALA A 110 7.19 -5.13 2.49
N LEU A 111 7.83 -4.42 3.42
CA LEU A 111 8.05 -4.93 4.79
C LEU A 111 6.72 -5.07 5.55
N THR A 112 5.79 -4.14 5.35
CA THR A 112 4.45 -4.21 5.97
C THR A 112 3.64 -5.40 5.44
N VAL A 113 3.82 -5.80 4.17
CA VAL A 113 3.24 -7.07 3.66
C VAL A 113 3.66 -8.25 4.53
N GLY A 114 4.94 -8.33 4.93
CA GLY A 114 5.44 -9.39 5.83
C GLY A 114 4.75 -9.38 7.21
N ASN A 115 4.51 -8.20 7.78
CA ASN A 115 3.81 -8.07 9.07
C ASN A 115 2.35 -8.52 8.95
N VAL A 116 1.64 -8.03 7.94
CA VAL A 116 0.23 -8.39 7.73
C VAL A 116 0.10 -9.86 7.33
N TRP A 117 1.08 -10.43 6.63
CA TRP A 117 1.16 -11.87 6.38
C TRP A 117 1.24 -12.65 7.70
N ALA A 118 2.04 -12.17 8.65
CA ALA A 118 2.12 -12.79 9.97
C ALA A 118 0.79 -12.70 10.74
N GLU A 119 0.02 -11.63 10.59
CA GLU A 119 -1.34 -11.52 11.16
C GLU A 119 -2.27 -12.62 10.64
N VAL A 120 -2.17 -12.98 9.36
CA VAL A 120 -3.05 -13.99 8.74
C VAL A 120 -2.62 -15.41 9.10
N PHE A 121 -1.33 -15.70 9.17
CA PHE A 121 -0.83 -17.08 9.24
C PHE A 121 -0.11 -17.42 10.55
N VAL A 122 0.63 -16.47 11.13
CA VAL A 122 1.45 -16.74 12.32
C VAL A 122 0.63 -16.58 13.59
N TRP A 123 -0.11 -15.48 13.74
CA TRP A 123 -0.88 -15.23 14.97
C TRP A 123 -1.96 -16.28 15.23
N PRO A 124 -2.79 -16.69 14.25
CA PRO A 124 -3.76 -17.77 14.46
C PRO A 124 -3.09 -19.11 14.82
N THR A 125 -1.94 -19.40 14.22
CA THR A 125 -1.19 -20.61 14.54
C THR A 125 -0.67 -20.58 15.97
N LEU A 126 -0.06 -19.47 16.40
CA LEU A 126 0.41 -19.28 17.76
C LEU A 126 -0.74 -19.33 18.78
N ALA A 127 -1.91 -18.77 18.43
CA ALA A 127 -3.10 -18.81 19.27
C ALA A 127 -3.57 -20.24 19.56
N GLN A 128 -3.40 -21.16 18.61
CA GLN A 128 -3.77 -22.57 18.77
C GLN A 128 -2.70 -23.39 19.50
N VAL A 129 -1.42 -23.16 19.18
CA VAL A 129 -0.31 -24.01 19.67
C VAL A 129 0.27 -23.50 20.98
N ALA A 130 0.30 -22.20 21.18
CA ALA A 130 0.93 -21.55 22.32
C ALA A 130 0.12 -20.34 22.82
N PRO A 131 -1.14 -20.49 23.25
CA PRO A 131 -2.02 -19.39 23.62
C PRO A 131 -1.45 -18.47 24.70
N ASN A 132 -0.69 -19.04 25.65
CA ASN A 132 -0.04 -18.27 26.71
C ASN A 132 1.02 -17.29 26.19
N THR A 133 1.57 -17.52 25.00
CA THR A 133 2.57 -16.64 24.38
C THR A 133 1.92 -15.36 23.86
N ILE A 134 0.68 -15.43 23.37
CA ILE A 134 -0.07 -14.29 22.85
C ILE A 134 -0.68 -13.45 23.97
N SER A 135 -1.04 -14.08 25.12
CA SER A 135 -1.57 -13.38 26.29
C SER A 135 -0.53 -12.49 26.98
N GLY A 136 0.76 -12.69 26.67
CA GLY A 136 1.85 -11.81 27.10
C GLY A 136 2.04 -10.63 26.14
N THR A 137 2.74 -9.59 26.62
CA THR A 137 3.14 -8.47 25.74
C THR A 137 4.02 -9.01 24.60
N ILE A 138 3.78 -8.57 23.36
CA ILE A 138 4.55 -8.99 22.16
C ILE A 138 6.08 -8.90 22.38
N THR A 139 6.52 -7.96 23.21
CA THR A 139 7.92 -7.80 23.61
C THR A 139 8.54 -9.01 24.32
N SER A 140 7.74 -9.91 24.86
CA SER A 140 8.22 -11.14 25.52
C SER A 140 8.48 -12.29 24.54
N ILE A 141 8.04 -12.17 23.28
CA ILE A 141 8.09 -13.29 22.32
C ILE A 141 9.47 -13.40 21.66
N SER A 142 10.01 -12.29 21.14
CA SER A 142 11.32 -12.26 20.50
C SER A 142 11.77 -10.83 20.21
N SER A 143 13.02 -10.50 20.56
CA SER A 143 13.63 -9.22 20.22
C SER A 143 13.75 -9.01 18.69
N TYR A 144 13.93 -10.09 17.94
CA TYR A 144 14.02 -10.01 16.47
C TYR A 144 12.67 -9.67 15.82
N LEU A 145 11.57 -10.23 16.33
CA LEU A 145 10.23 -9.90 15.85
C LEU A 145 9.91 -8.43 16.12
N VAL A 146 10.17 -7.97 17.34
CA VAL A 146 9.99 -6.56 17.73
C VAL A 146 10.86 -5.62 16.87
N ALA A 147 12.10 -6.00 16.57
CA ALA A 147 12.96 -5.22 15.68
C ALA A 147 12.39 -5.12 14.26
N GLY A 148 11.86 -6.22 13.72
CA GLY A 148 11.19 -6.25 12.42
C GLY A 148 9.97 -5.34 12.34
N LEU A 149 9.10 -5.40 13.35
CA LEU A 149 7.93 -4.52 13.47
C LEU A 149 8.34 -3.05 13.60
N ASN A 150 9.31 -2.75 14.48
CA ASN A 150 9.81 -1.39 14.69
C ASN A 150 10.54 -0.80 13.47
N LEU A 151 11.00 -1.60 12.54
CA LEU A 151 11.59 -1.12 11.29
C LEU A 151 10.52 -0.87 10.23
N SER A 152 9.55 -1.77 10.09
CA SER A 152 8.58 -1.73 8.99
C SER A 152 7.58 -0.59 9.12
N PHE A 153 7.00 -0.35 10.30
CA PHE A 153 6.00 0.70 10.49
C PHE A 153 6.54 2.12 10.26
N PRO A 154 7.67 2.54 10.85
CA PRO A 154 8.24 3.85 10.54
C PRO A 154 8.62 4.01 9.07
N LEU A 155 9.22 2.98 8.47
CA LEU A 155 9.61 3.04 7.07
C LEU A 155 8.40 3.16 6.14
N PHE A 156 7.32 2.43 6.43
CA PHE A 156 6.04 2.55 5.73
C PHE A 156 5.46 3.96 5.88
N GLY A 157 5.36 4.45 7.12
CA GLY A 157 4.77 5.76 7.40
C GLY A 157 5.57 6.91 6.77
N ILE A 158 6.88 6.96 7.02
CA ILE A 158 7.77 7.98 6.43
C ILE A 158 7.74 7.89 4.91
N GLY A 159 7.81 6.67 4.36
CA GLY A 159 7.76 6.44 2.93
C GLY A 159 6.49 6.99 2.29
N LEU A 160 5.31 6.72 2.85
CA LEU A 160 4.04 7.23 2.33
C LEU A 160 3.91 8.74 2.48
N ILE A 161 4.40 9.34 3.55
CA ILE A 161 4.43 10.80 3.72
C ILE A 161 5.32 11.43 2.63
N LEU A 162 6.53 10.92 2.44
CA LEU A 162 7.45 11.43 1.41
C LEU A 162 6.88 11.22 0.01
N PHE A 163 6.28 10.08 -0.27
CA PHE A 163 5.65 9.80 -1.55
C PHE A 163 4.44 10.70 -1.80
N GLY A 164 3.61 10.92 -0.78
CA GLY A 164 2.51 11.88 -0.85
C GLY A 164 3.00 13.30 -1.12
N ALA A 165 4.07 13.75 -0.46
CA ALA A 165 4.69 15.04 -0.69
C ALA A 165 5.25 15.16 -2.12
N ALA A 166 5.98 14.15 -2.60
CA ALA A 166 6.47 14.11 -3.96
C ALA A 166 5.33 14.17 -5.00
N THR A 167 4.24 13.45 -4.74
CA THR A 167 3.04 13.46 -5.60
C THR A 167 2.35 14.83 -5.59
N PHE A 168 2.29 15.47 -4.42
CA PHE A 168 1.72 16.82 -4.26
C PHE A 168 2.51 17.86 -5.06
N TRP A 169 3.85 17.82 -4.97
CA TRP A 169 4.72 18.76 -5.71
C TRP A 169 4.81 18.47 -7.19
N ALA A 170 4.74 17.20 -7.59
CA ALA A 170 4.72 16.82 -9.00
C ALA A 170 3.50 17.39 -9.74
N GLY A 171 2.39 17.67 -9.05
CA GLY A 171 1.21 18.30 -9.61
C GLY A 171 0.47 17.49 -10.69
N VAL A 172 0.81 16.21 -10.85
CA VAL A 172 0.18 15.29 -11.82
C VAL A 172 -1.18 14.83 -11.32
N TYR A 173 -1.35 14.76 -10.03
CA TYR A 173 -2.56 14.34 -9.34
C TYR A 173 -3.21 15.49 -8.58
N PRO A 174 -4.51 15.39 -8.24
CA PRO A 174 -5.17 16.39 -7.41
C PRO A 174 -4.47 16.53 -6.06
N ARG A 175 -4.19 17.74 -5.66
CA ARG A 175 -3.48 18.02 -4.40
C ARG A 175 -4.18 17.46 -3.17
N TRP A 176 -5.52 17.43 -3.17
CA TRP A 176 -6.27 16.88 -2.04
C TRP A 176 -6.03 15.36 -1.85
N ALA A 177 -5.92 14.58 -2.93
CA ALA A 177 -5.64 13.14 -2.84
C ALA A 177 -4.22 12.87 -2.29
N SER A 178 -3.24 13.67 -2.71
CA SER A 178 -1.89 13.61 -2.17
C SER A 178 -1.84 14.06 -0.70
N ALA A 179 -2.60 15.09 -0.33
CA ALA A 179 -2.71 15.56 1.04
C ALA A 179 -3.36 14.51 1.96
N LEU A 180 -4.39 13.80 1.50
CA LEU A 180 -4.97 12.67 2.24
C LEU A 180 -3.93 11.59 2.52
N LEU A 181 -3.07 11.27 1.55
CA LEU A 181 -1.99 10.30 1.73
C LEU A 181 -1.00 10.76 2.81
N ILE A 182 -0.64 12.04 2.82
CA ILE A 182 0.25 12.61 3.84
C ILE A 182 -0.40 12.56 5.23
N VAL A 183 -1.67 12.96 5.33
CA VAL A 183 -2.37 13.09 6.61
C VAL A 183 -2.78 11.72 7.19
N SER A 184 -2.95 10.69 6.36
CA SER A 184 -3.35 9.35 6.79
C SER A 184 -2.44 8.76 7.87
N ILE A 185 -1.13 8.96 7.74
CA ILE A 185 -0.14 8.40 8.68
C ILE A 185 -0.16 9.11 10.04
N PRO A 186 -0.05 10.46 10.12
CA PRO A 186 -0.27 11.16 11.39
C PRO A 186 -1.63 10.86 12.02
N ALA A 187 -2.69 10.74 11.23
CA ALA A 187 -4.00 10.38 11.74
C ALA A 187 -4.00 9.01 12.44
N THR A 188 -3.35 8.00 11.86
CA THR A 188 -3.19 6.70 12.49
C THR A 188 -2.42 6.77 13.81
N ILE A 189 -1.38 7.62 13.91
CA ILE A 189 -0.51 7.68 15.08
C ILE A 189 -1.13 8.53 16.22
N PHE A 190 -1.73 9.67 15.88
CA PHE A 190 -2.13 10.67 16.88
C PHE A 190 -3.60 10.60 17.28
N LEU A 191 -4.46 10.06 16.43
CA LEU A 191 -5.88 9.95 16.77
C LEU A 191 -6.18 8.71 17.60
N ASP A 192 -5.27 7.73 17.63
CA ASP A 192 -5.47 6.55 18.46
C ASP A 192 -4.20 5.95 19.06
N PRO A 193 -4.06 6.01 20.40
CA PRO A 193 -3.07 5.26 21.14
C PRO A 193 -3.50 3.81 21.47
N THR A 194 -4.77 3.41 21.23
CA THR A 194 -5.28 2.09 21.60
C THR A 194 -5.56 1.23 20.36
N PRO A 195 -4.80 0.11 20.15
CA PRO A 195 -5.03 -0.79 19.03
C PRO A 195 -6.48 -1.30 18.95
N GLY A 196 -7.07 -1.27 17.77
CA GLY A 196 -8.42 -1.77 17.52
C GLY A 196 -9.54 -0.77 17.78
N SER A 197 -9.25 0.51 18.03
CA SER A 197 -10.28 1.53 18.17
C SER A 197 -10.75 2.07 16.81
N PHE A 198 -11.95 2.67 16.82
CA PHE A 198 -12.47 3.35 15.64
C PHE A 198 -11.54 4.45 15.09
N GLN A 199 -10.80 5.08 15.96
CA GLN A 199 -9.90 6.18 15.62
C GLN A 199 -8.69 5.68 14.82
N GLU A 200 -8.14 4.50 15.14
CA GLU A 200 -7.11 3.84 14.32
C GLU A 200 -7.59 3.63 12.89
N SER A 201 -8.87 3.30 12.74
CA SER A 201 -9.51 3.10 11.45
C SER A 201 -9.57 4.37 10.59
N ILE A 202 -9.60 5.56 11.19
CA ILE A 202 -9.65 6.84 10.45
C ILE A 202 -8.42 6.99 9.54
N GLY A 203 -7.22 6.78 10.08
CA GLY A 203 -6.00 6.87 9.28
C GLY A 203 -5.98 5.87 8.13
N GLN A 204 -6.44 4.65 8.38
CA GLN A 204 -6.52 3.60 7.35
C GLN A 204 -7.59 3.90 6.29
N ILE A 205 -8.73 4.50 6.68
CA ILE A 205 -9.76 4.97 5.74
C ILE A 205 -9.19 6.09 4.86
N LEU A 206 -8.47 7.05 5.45
CA LEU A 206 -7.83 8.12 4.69
C LEU A 206 -6.81 7.57 3.70
N LEU A 207 -5.99 6.58 4.11
CA LEU A 207 -5.03 5.91 3.25
C LEU A 207 -5.70 5.19 2.07
N GLY A 208 -6.72 4.39 2.36
CA GLY A 208 -7.49 3.68 1.34
C GLY A 208 -8.17 4.64 0.36
N THR A 209 -8.76 5.73 0.88
CA THR A 209 -9.39 6.77 0.07
C THR A 209 -8.37 7.49 -0.81
N ALA A 210 -7.20 7.85 -0.27
CA ALA A 210 -6.11 8.47 -1.03
C ALA A 210 -5.64 7.56 -2.17
N GLY A 211 -5.38 6.29 -1.89
CA GLY A 211 -4.98 5.30 -2.89
C GLY A 211 -6.02 5.13 -4.00
N ALA A 212 -7.29 4.98 -3.63
CA ALA A 212 -8.39 4.86 -4.59
C ALA A 212 -8.54 6.12 -5.45
N ALA A 213 -8.43 7.31 -4.85
CA ALA A 213 -8.50 8.58 -5.57
C ALA A 213 -7.34 8.72 -6.56
N LEU A 214 -6.10 8.48 -6.12
CA LEU A 214 -4.92 8.56 -6.99
C LEU A 214 -5.03 7.57 -8.16
N GLY A 215 -5.47 6.33 -7.89
CA GLY A 215 -5.73 5.33 -8.93
C GLY A 215 -6.80 5.77 -9.93
N TRP A 216 -7.91 6.31 -9.44
CA TRP A 216 -8.99 6.82 -10.30
C TRP A 216 -8.54 7.94 -11.23
N TYR A 217 -7.78 8.91 -10.70
CA TYR A 217 -7.23 9.98 -11.52
C TYR A 217 -6.18 9.46 -12.50
N ALA A 218 -5.40 8.44 -12.12
CA ALA A 218 -4.47 7.79 -13.04
C ALA A 218 -5.17 7.16 -14.25
N LEU A 219 -6.39 6.64 -14.10
CA LEU A 219 -7.17 6.08 -15.21
C LEU A 219 -7.78 7.16 -16.12
N ARG A 220 -8.20 8.28 -15.55
CA ARG A 220 -8.96 9.31 -16.28
C ARG A 220 -8.12 10.27 -17.11
N THR A 221 -6.89 10.51 -16.72
CA THR A 221 -6.03 11.47 -17.41
C THR A 221 -5.23 10.75 -18.50
N PRO A 222 -5.31 11.15 -19.77
CA PRO A 222 -4.50 10.55 -20.82
C PRO A 222 -3.01 10.67 -20.52
N THR A 223 -2.25 9.60 -20.73
CA THR A 223 -0.79 9.65 -20.67
C THR A 223 -0.29 10.45 -21.89
N SER A 224 -0.12 11.77 -21.75
CA SER A 224 0.61 12.53 -22.75
C SER A 224 2.09 12.18 -22.62
N ILE A 225 2.49 11.06 -23.21
CA ILE A 225 3.89 10.76 -23.46
C ILE A 225 4.31 11.67 -24.63
N LYS A 226 4.78 12.89 -24.32
CA LYS A 226 5.53 13.71 -25.27
C LYS A 226 7.00 13.38 -25.14
#